data_6db4d4d902701b21da37e308598eeab4
#
_entry.id   6db4d4d902701b21da37e308598eeab4
#
_cell.length_a   1.000
_cell.length_b   1.000
_cell.length_c   1.000
_cell.angle_alpha   90.00
_cell.angle_beta   90.00
_cell.angle_gamma   90.00
#
_symmetry.space_group_name_H-M   'P 1'
#
loop_
_entity.id
_entity.type
_entity.pdbx_description
1 polymer ?
#
loop_
_entity_poly.entity_id
_entity_poly.type
_entity_poly.pdbx_seq_one_letter_code
_entity_poly.pdbx_strand_id
1 'polypeptide(L)'
;MKLIKQSFEFISQTDFSLVGIKKHIERCARVSYKSENKITDTSYEKFVNMLESRGHDRPLEFGTVYLTLRGDDTDALRNIFIYAENPWTKIYKQVIKAEYDPNIHVVLNHVTTNYRVIVENHLEEDLKYLCEPTEYHYKRYTVHMILDRGVMDEFRTHVGLSHLAESTRYCNYSKNKFGNELTFIKPCWLDVPEGKYNHCVMVSKNSPDIRVECVGSDEIGKYYNIEEEEGLFLNGLVQSELTYLHLINNRKWTPQQARSVLPLGIKSELISCGFEDAWENFMRRRSPKYGDPGAHPMAAEIADKLCEEFLKRGFIDEKKI
;
A
#
# COMPACT_ATOMS: atom_id res chain seq x y z
N MET A 1 1.46 4.27 24.33
CA MET A 1 1.14 3.86 22.95
C MET A 1 0.30 4.91 22.26
N LYS A 2 0.26 4.91 20.94
CA LYS A 2 -0.53 5.85 20.14
C LYS A 2 -1.68 5.13 19.45
N LEU A 3 -2.87 5.76 19.42
CA LEU A 3 -4.05 5.26 18.71
C LEU A 3 -4.40 6.23 17.58
N ILE A 4 -4.61 5.72 16.36
CA ILE A 4 -4.95 6.50 15.16
C ILE A 4 -6.05 5.82 14.35
N LYS A 5 -6.74 6.56 13.50
CA LYS A 5 -7.67 6.00 12.51
C LYS A 5 -6.94 5.44 11.30
N GLN A 6 -7.64 4.57 10.58
CA GLN A 6 -7.23 4.14 9.25
C GLN A 6 -7.26 5.31 8.26
N SER A 7 -6.37 5.27 7.27
CA SER A 7 -6.32 6.29 6.22
C SER A 7 -5.72 5.73 4.93
N PHE A 8 -5.90 6.47 3.84
CA PHE A 8 -5.25 6.17 2.56
C PHE A 8 -4.89 7.45 1.80
N GLU A 9 -3.95 7.30 0.89
CA GLU A 9 -3.59 8.32 -0.09
C GLU A 9 -3.27 7.68 -1.45
N PHE A 10 -3.51 8.41 -2.54
CA PHE A 10 -3.07 8.00 -3.87
C PHE A 10 -1.62 8.40 -4.09
N ILE A 11 -0.82 7.46 -4.59
CA ILE A 11 0.54 7.73 -5.03
C ILE A 11 0.56 7.70 -6.55
N SER A 12 0.42 8.87 -7.20
CA SER A 12 0.42 8.97 -8.65
C SER A 12 1.84 8.90 -9.21
N GLN A 13 2.04 8.06 -10.24
CA GLN A 13 3.20 8.17 -11.12
C GLN A 13 2.91 9.29 -12.11
N THR A 14 3.71 10.35 -12.11
CA THR A 14 3.51 11.56 -12.92
C THR A 14 4.55 11.75 -14.01
N ASP A 15 5.61 10.97 -14.00
CA ASP A 15 6.67 10.93 -15.01
C ASP A 15 6.78 9.47 -15.50
N PHE A 16 6.56 9.27 -16.80
CA PHE A 16 6.56 7.96 -17.44
C PHE A 16 7.85 7.68 -18.23
N SER A 17 8.85 8.53 -18.10
CA SER A 17 10.22 8.22 -18.49
C SER A 17 10.79 7.10 -17.64
N LEU A 18 11.87 6.45 -18.08
CA LEU A 18 12.54 5.43 -17.28
C LEU A 18 13.00 5.95 -15.90
N VAL A 19 13.38 7.22 -15.83
CA VAL A 19 13.74 7.89 -14.57
C VAL A 19 12.54 8.00 -13.65
N GLY A 20 11.40 8.46 -14.17
CA GLY A 20 10.17 8.60 -13.40
C GLY A 20 9.63 7.25 -12.92
N ILE A 21 9.67 6.22 -13.77
CA ILE A 21 9.33 4.84 -13.41
C ILE A 21 10.16 4.36 -12.22
N LYS A 22 11.50 4.51 -12.28
CA LYS A 22 12.41 4.08 -11.21
C LYS A 22 12.22 4.91 -9.92
N LYS A 23 11.96 6.21 -10.01
CA LYS A 23 11.63 7.07 -8.85
C LYS A 23 10.33 6.62 -8.17
N HIS A 24 9.31 6.26 -8.95
CA HIS A 24 8.05 5.76 -8.42
C HIS A 24 8.21 4.41 -7.71
N ILE A 25 9.00 3.49 -8.29
CA ILE A 25 9.36 2.21 -7.66
C ILE A 25 10.04 2.47 -6.31
N GLU A 26 11.05 3.34 -6.26
CA GLU A 26 11.74 3.67 -5.01
C GLU A 26 10.78 4.23 -3.95
N ARG A 27 9.92 5.19 -4.33
CA ARG A 27 8.93 5.78 -3.42
C ARG A 27 8.04 4.71 -2.78
N CYS A 28 7.50 3.79 -3.58
CA CYS A 28 6.65 2.71 -3.09
C CYS A 28 7.42 1.70 -2.23
N ALA A 29 8.60 1.28 -2.67
CA ALA A 29 9.35 0.24 -1.98
C ALA A 29 9.89 0.67 -0.62
N ARG A 30 10.25 1.95 -0.44
CA ARG A 30 10.80 2.45 0.82
C ARG A 30 9.81 2.44 1.98
N VAL A 31 8.52 2.45 1.72
CA VAL A 31 7.48 2.30 2.75
C VAL A 31 7.63 0.96 3.50
N SER A 32 7.95 -0.12 2.78
CA SER A 32 8.16 -1.45 3.39
C SER A 32 9.28 -1.50 4.43
N TYR A 33 10.27 -0.60 4.30
CA TYR A 33 11.45 -0.51 5.18
C TYR A 33 11.43 0.73 6.08
N LYS A 34 10.39 1.58 5.95
CA LYS A 34 10.33 2.87 6.64
C LYS A 34 11.62 3.67 6.43
N SER A 35 11.98 3.87 5.18
CA SER A 35 13.22 4.54 4.77
C SER A 35 12.99 5.66 3.75
N GLU A 36 11.81 6.25 3.74
CA GLU A 36 11.38 7.33 2.85
C GLU A 36 12.28 8.57 2.98
N ASN A 37 12.79 8.81 4.18
CA ASN A 37 13.75 9.87 4.46
C ASN A 37 15.10 9.75 3.75
N LYS A 38 15.34 8.63 3.06
CA LYS A 38 16.55 8.39 2.26
C LYS A 38 16.34 8.67 0.77
N ILE A 39 15.14 9.08 0.38
CA ILE A 39 14.85 9.46 -1.01
C ILE A 39 15.56 10.78 -1.32
N THR A 40 16.30 10.79 -2.42
CA THR A 40 16.93 11.98 -3.01
C THR A 40 16.68 11.98 -4.51
N ASP A 41 17.05 13.06 -5.20
CA ASP A 41 16.83 13.18 -6.65
C ASP A 41 17.52 12.07 -7.47
N THR A 42 18.54 11.44 -6.93
CA THR A 42 19.35 10.42 -7.63
C THR A 42 19.39 9.06 -6.94
N SER A 43 18.76 8.90 -5.77
CA SER A 43 18.81 7.65 -4.98
C SER A 43 18.14 6.46 -5.68
N TYR A 44 17.15 6.72 -6.56
CA TYR A 44 16.38 5.72 -7.27
C TYR A 44 17.24 4.77 -8.08
N GLU A 45 18.30 5.27 -8.74
CA GLU A 45 19.14 4.47 -9.62
C GLU A 45 19.85 3.36 -8.84
N LYS A 46 20.59 3.74 -7.79
CA LYS A 46 21.27 2.77 -6.93
C LYS A 46 20.27 1.83 -6.23
N PHE A 47 19.12 2.35 -5.85
CA PHE A 47 18.11 1.57 -5.14
C PHE A 47 17.46 0.51 -6.04
N VAL A 48 17.02 0.88 -7.24
CA VAL A 48 16.40 -0.06 -8.19
C VAL A 48 17.41 -1.09 -8.68
N ASN A 49 18.63 -0.68 -9.04
CA ASN A 49 19.69 -1.60 -9.42
C ASN A 49 20.01 -2.62 -8.29
N MET A 50 19.91 -2.21 -7.04
CA MET A 50 20.05 -3.14 -5.90
C MET A 50 18.89 -4.13 -5.82
N LEU A 51 17.64 -3.71 -6.12
CA LEU A 51 16.49 -4.61 -6.17
C LEU A 51 16.68 -5.67 -7.28
N GLU A 52 17.02 -5.24 -8.48
CA GLU A 52 17.28 -6.09 -9.64
C GLU A 52 18.39 -7.11 -9.33
N SER A 53 19.55 -6.63 -8.86
CA SER A 53 20.72 -7.50 -8.59
C SER A 53 20.50 -8.53 -7.48
N ARG A 54 19.50 -8.31 -6.60
CA ARG A 54 19.15 -9.22 -5.49
C ARG A 54 17.94 -10.11 -5.79
N GLY A 55 17.32 -9.99 -6.97
CA GLY A 55 16.07 -10.69 -7.30
C GLY A 55 14.90 -10.27 -6.39
N HIS A 56 14.89 -9.01 -5.95
CA HIS A 56 13.77 -8.45 -5.20
C HIS A 56 12.78 -7.81 -6.17
N ASP A 57 12.08 -8.64 -6.95
CA ASP A 57 11.34 -8.22 -8.14
C ASP A 57 9.98 -7.60 -7.81
N ARG A 58 9.36 -7.96 -6.68
CA ARG A 58 8.03 -7.46 -6.31
C ARG A 58 7.91 -5.93 -6.29
N PRO A 59 8.87 -5.14 -5.77
CA PRO A 59 8.79 -3.68 -5.86
C PRO A 59 8.78 -3.13 -7.29
N LEU A 60 9.38 -3.85 -8.25
CA LEU A 60 9.42 -3.43 -9.65
C LEU A 60 8.03 -3.42 -10.31
N GLU A 61 7.06 -4.16 -9.75
CA GLU A 61 5.66 -4.17 -10.19
C GLU A 61 4.97 -2.80 -10.07
N PHE A 62 5.51 -1.91 -9.22
CA PHE A 62 4.91 -0.59 -8.96
C PHE A 62 5.25 0.45 -10.02
N GLY A 63 6.31 0.25 -10.80
CA GLY A 63 6.63 1.09 -11.94
C GLY A 63 5.73 0.78 -13.13
N THR A 64 4.76 1.65 -13.43
CA THR A 64 3.90 1.49 -14.61
C THR A 64 4.65 1.88 -15.87
N VAL A 65 4.58 1.03 -16.89
CA VAL A 65 5.23 1.20 -18.19
C VAL A 65 4.15 1.31 -19.28
N TYR A 66 4.21 2.37 -20.07
CA TYR A 66 3.37 2.58 -21.24
C TYR A 66 4.20 2.55 -22.50
N LEU A 67 3.84 1.69 -23.46
CA LEU A 67 4.49 1.57 -24.74
C LEU A 67 3.46 1.71 -25.87
N THR A 68 3.85 2.33 -26.97
CA THR A 68 3.08 2.31 -28.23
C THR A 68 3.88 1.61 -29.30
N LEU A 69 3.45 0.40 -29.70
CA LEU A 69 4.13 -0.46 -30.66
C LEU A 69 3.38 -0.45 -31.98
N ARG A 70 4.03 0.01 -33.07
CA ARG A 70 3.44 0.09 -34.39
C ARG A 70 3.44 -1.28 -35.07
N GLY A 71 2.34 -1.63 -35.73
CA GLY A 71 2.19 -2.90 -36.44
C GLY A 71 2.95 -3.03 -37.77
N ASP A 72 3.43 -1.90 -38.30
CA ASP A 72 4.33 -1.85 -39.47
C ASP A 72 5.82 -1.81 -39.11
N ASP A 73 6.17 -1.81 -37.81
CA ASP A 73 7.52 -1.88 -37.28
C ASP A 73 7.78 -3.30 -36.76
N THR A 74 8.58 -4.08 -37.48
CA THR A 74 8.90 -5.47 -37.14
C THR A 74 9.67 -5.59 -35.83
N ASP A 75 10.52 -4.61 -35.50
CA ASP A 75 11.26 -4.57 -34.24
C ASP A 75 10.33 -4.28 -33.05
N ALA A 76 9.39 -3.35 -33.21
CA ALA A 76 8.38 -3.05 -32.21
C ALA A 76 7.47 -4.27 -31.91
N LEU A 77 7.21 -5.12 -32.90
CA LEU A 77 6.35 -6.29 -32.72
C LEU A 77 7.11 -7.55 -32.27
N ARG A 78 8.42 -7.54 -32.21
CA ARG A 78 9.25 -8.71 -31.86
C ARG A 78 8.76 -9.41 -30.58
N ASN A 79 8.41 -8.65 -29.58
CA ASN A 79 8.07 -9.14 -28.25
C ASN A 79 6.55 -9.08 -27.94
N ILE A 80 5.71 -8.75 -28.93
CA ILE A 80 4.27 -8.52 -28.71
C ILE A 80 3.54 -9.73 -28.07
N PHE A 81 3.95 -10.95 -28.41
CA PHE A 81 3.38 -12.17 -27.83
C PHE A 81 3.73 -12.32 -26.34
N ILE A 82 4.93 -11.91 -25.92
CA ILE A 82 5.33 -11.94 -24.52
C ILE A 82 4.41 -11.02 -23.70
N TYR A 83 4.14 -9.82 -24.23
CA TYR A 83 3.21 -8.89 -23.60
C TYR A 83 1.78 -9.43 -23.58
N ALA A 84 1.32 -10.04 -24.67
CA ALA A 84 -0.06 -10.51 -24.81
C ALA A 84 -0.37 -11.71 -23.89
N GLU A 85 0.60 -12.55 -23.60
CA GLU A 85 0.46 -13.73 -22.73
C GLU A 85 0.74 -13.39 -21.24
N ASN A 86 1.28 -12.22 -20.95
CA ASN A 86 1.63 -11.86 -19.59
C ASN A 86 0.42 -11.34 -18.79
N PRO A 87 0.08 -11.95 -17.63
CA PRO A 87 -1.11 -11.59 -16.86
C PRO A 87 -1.06 -10.18 -16.25
N TRP A 88 0.12 -9.56 -16.20
CA TRP A 88 0.34 -8.20 -15.70
C TRP A 88 0.39 -7.15 -16.81
N THR A 89 -0.03 -7.53 -18.01
CA THR A 89 -0.04 -6.67 -19.19
C THR A 89 -1.43 -6.59 -19.80
N LYS A 90 -1.81 -5.40 -20.27
CA LYS A 90 -3.01 -5.18 -21.08
C LYS A 90 -2.63 -4.45 -22.36
N ILE A 91 -3.24 -4.86 -23.47
CA ILE A 91 -3.01 -4.29 -24.79
C ILE A 91 -4.33 -3.84 -25.38
N TYR A 92 -4.39 -2.56 -25.77
CA TYR A 92 -5.46 -2.03 -26.60
C TYR A 92 -4.96 -1.89 -28.05
N LYS A 93 -5.70 -2.38 -29.01
CA LYS A 93 -5.36 -2.31 -30.43
C LYS A 93 -6.17 -1.22 -31.12
N GLN A 94 -5.50 -0.20 -31.60
CA GLN A 94 -6.09 0.91 -32.36
C GLN A 94 -5.71 0.74 -33.83
N VAL A 95 -6.71 0.81 -34.73
CA VAL A 95 -6.47 0.81 -36.18
C VAL A 95 -6.44 2.25 -36.67
N ILE A 96 -5.34 2.64 -37.29
CA ILE A 96 -5.16 3.98 -37.88
C ILE A 96 -4.83 3.86 -39.38
N LYS A 97 -5.03 4.93 -40.15
CA LYS A 97 -4.51 5.02 -41.52
C LYS A 97 -3.01 5.26 -41.50
N ALA A 98 -2.28 4.62 -42.40
CA ALA A 98 -0.85 4.85 -42.52
C ALA A 98 -0.59 6.28 -43.02
N GLU A 99 0.46 6.92 -42.51
CA GLU A 99 0.85 8.29 -42.87
C GLU A 99 1.29 8.38 -44.36
N TYR A 100 1.94 7.29 -44.84
CA TYR A 100 2.51 7.19 -46.17
C TYR A 100 1.49 6.76 -47.26
N ASP A 101 0.40 6.09 -46.89
CA ASP A 101 -0.70 5.74 -47.81
C ASP A 101 -2.03 5.61 -47.02
N PRO A 102 -3.01 6.47 -47.24
CA PRO A 102 -4.31 6.45 -46.57
C PRO A 102 -5.15 5.19 -46.82
N ASN A 103 -4.81 4.39 -47.81
CA ASN A 103 -5.49 3.10 -48.09
C ASN A 103 -4.93 1.94 -47.27
N ILE A 104 -3.77 2.14 -46.64
CA ILE A 104 -3.15 1.17 -45.76
C ILE A 104 -3.56 1.46 -44.30
N HIS A 105 -3.92 0.40 -43.59
CA HIS A 105 -4.25 0.48 -42.16
C HIS A 105 -3.12 -0.13 -41.34
N VAL A 106 -2.70 0.59 -40.30
CA VAL A 106 -1.68 0.16 -39.35
C VAL A 106 -2.33 -0.03 -37.98
N VAL A 107 -1.93 -1.07 -37.28
CA VAL A 107 -2.36 -1.32 -35.89
C VAL A 107 -1.36 -0.66 -34.95
N LEU A 108 -1.84 0.21 -34.07
CA LEU A 108 -1.07 0.64 -32.90
C LEU A 108 -1.45 -0.24 -31.72
N ASN A 109 -0.46 -0.86 -31.12
CA ASN A 109 -0.64 -1.65 -29.89
C ASN A 109 -0.25 -0.78 -28.69
N HIS A 110 -1.25 -0.30 -27.96
CA HIS A 110 -1.07 0.47 -26.72
C HIS A 110 -0.90 -0.50 -25.56
N VAL A 111 0.34 -0.73 -25.15
CA VAL A 111 0.73 -1.70 -24.12
C VAL A 111 0.84 -0.99 -22.78
N THR A 112 0.11 -1.48 -21.77
CA THR A 112 0.29 -1.09 -20.38
C THR A 112 0.77 -2.29 -19.59
N THR A 113 1.93 -2.15 -18.97
CA THR A 113 2.55 -3.20 -18.16
C THR A 113 3.26 -2.59 -16.93
N ASN A 114 4.16 -3.34 -16.31
CA ASN A 114 5.00 -2.86 -15.23
C ASN A 114 6.48 -3.17 -15.47
N TYR A 115 7.36 -2.48 -14.75
CA TYR A 115 8.80 -2.58 -14.93
C TYR A 115 9.36 -3.98 -14.61
N ARG A 116 8.68 -4.75 -13.71
CA ARG A 116 9.06 -6.14 -13.45
C ARG A 116 8.95 -7.00 -14.72
N VAL A 117 7.85 -6.85 -15.48
CA VAL A 117 7.65 -7.60 -16.75
C VAL A 117 8.78 -7.31 -17.73
N ILE A 118 9.23 -6.07 -17.82
CA ILE A 118 10.35 -5.67 -18.67
C ILE A 118 11.63 -6.41 -18.27
N VAL A 119 12.00 -6.35 -16.99
CA VAL A 119 13.26 -6.94 -16.48
C VAL A 119 13.23 -8.47 -16.51
N GLU A 120 12.16 -9.11 -16.06
CA GLU A 120 12.06 -10.58 -16.00
C GLU A 120 12.05 -11.25 -17.39
N ASN A 121 11.58 -10.54 -18.41
CA ASN A 121 11.51 -11.08 -19.77
C ASN A 121 12.59 -10.51 -20.70
N HIS A 122 13.55 -9.76 -20.17
CA HIS A 122 14.65 -9.15 -20.92
C HIS A 122 14.17 -8.26 -22.08
N LEU A 123 13.19 -7.37 -21.77
CA LEU A 123 12.53 -6.49 -22.74
C LEU A 123 13.05 -5.03 -22.67
N GLU A 124 14.23 -4.80 -22.10
CA GLU A 124 14.79 -3.46 -21.88
C GLU A 124 14.96 -2.67 -23.19
N GLU A 125 15.19 -3.35 -24.32
CA GLU A 125 15.27 -2.71 -25.64
C GLU A 125 13.94 -2.05 -26.06
N ASP A 126 12.79 -2.55 -25.57
CA ASP A 126 11.48 -2.02 -25.90
C ASP A 126 11.20 -0.69 -25.16
N LEU A 127 12.03 -0.34 -24.16
CA LEU A 127 11.92 0.95 -23.47
C LEU A 127 12.17 2.16 -24.40
N LYS A 128 12.71 1.94 -25.59
CA LYS A 128 12.78 2.98 -26.65
C LYS A 128 11.40 3.40 -27.17
N TYR A 129 10.36 2.58 -26.95
CA TYR A 129 8.95 2.87 -27.30
C TYR A 129 8.15 3.43 -26.13
N LEU A 130 8.79 3.84 -25.01
CA LEU A 130 8.12 4.51 -23.91
C LEU A 130 7.37 5.76 -24.40
N CYS A 131 6.17 5.93 -23.87
CA CYS A 131 5.35 7.08 -24.20
C CYS A 131 4.54 7.57 -22.99
N GLU A 132 4.03 8.79 -23.07
CA GLU A 132 3.00 9.26 -22.15
C GLU A 132 1.71 8.44 -22.33
N PRO A 133 0.94 8.18 -21.25
CA PRO A 133 -0.31 7.47 -21.36
C PRO A 133 -1.34 8.22 -22.20
N THR A 134 -1.92 7.54 -23.18
CA THR A 134 -3.04 8.06 -24.00
C THR A 134 -4.37 7.56 -23.44
N GLU A 135 -5.49 7.98 -24.04
CA GLU A 135 -6.83 7.46 -23.73
C GLU A 135 -6.97 5.95 -24.04
N TYR A 136 -6.14 5.41 -24.91
CA TYR A 136 -6.13 3.99 -25.31
C TYR A 136 -5.34 3.08 -24.37
N HIS A 137 -4.51 3.63 -23.50
CA HIS A 137 -3.79 2.85 -22.51
C HIS A 137 -4.67 2.51 -21.30
N TYR A 138 -4.66 1.26 -20.89
CA TYR A 138 -5.27 0.86 -19.62
C TYR A 138 -4.55 1.55 -18.46
N LYS A 139 -5.29 2.02 -17.47
CA LYS A 139 -4.73 2.74 -16.33
C LYS A 139 -4.41 1.78 -15.17
N ARG A 140 -3.37 2.12 -14.43
CA ARG A 140 -3.01 1.48 -13.18
C ARG A 140 -2.97 2.52 -12.07
N TYR A 141 -3.51 2.17 -10.92
CA TYR A 141 -3.62 3.07 -9.78
C TYR A 141 -2.85 2.50 -8.59
N THR A 142 -2.13 3.37 -7.89
CA THR A 142 -1.36 3.03 -6.70
C THR A 142 -1.95 3.76 -5.50
N VAL A 143 -2.25 3.00 -4.45
CA VAL A 143 -2.81 3.50 -3.19
C VAL A 143 -1.92 3.05 -2.04
N HIS A 144 -1.56 3.99 -1.17
CA HIS A 144 -0.93 3.77 0.12
C HIS A 144 -2.00 3.80 1.20
N MET A 145 -2.07 2.77 2.03
CA MET A 145 -3.08 2.60 3.07
C MET A 145 -2.40 2.40 4.43
N ILE A 146 -2.90 3.09 5.44
CA ILE A 146 -2.56 2.90 6.85
C ILE A 146 -3.70 2.11 7.48
N LEU A 147 -3.42 0.89 7.90
CA LEU A 147 -4.40 -0.12 8.32
C LEU A 147 -3.93 -0.83 9.58
N ASP A 148 -4.81 -1.52 10.29
CA ASP A 148 -4.38 -2.55 11.20
C ASP A 148 -3.81 -3.76 10.45
N ARG A 149 -3.08 -4.59 11.16
CA ARG A 149 -2.41 -5.75 10.59
C ARG A 149 -3.40 -6.79 10.05
N GLY A 150 -4.55 -6.97 10.71
CA GLY A 150 -5.58 -7.93 10.30
C GLY A 150 -6.18 -7.54 8.95
N VAL A 151 -6.66 -6.31 8.82
CA VAL A 151 -7.20 -5.76 7.56
C VAL A 151 -6.14 -5.77 6.45
N MET A 152 -4.90 -5.39 6.78
CA MET A 152 -3.80 -5.45 5.83
C MET A 152 -3.58 -6.87 5.27
N ASP A 153 -3.59 -7.89 6.13
CA ASP A 153 -3.40 -9.27 5.69
C ASP A 153 -4.58 -9.77 4.84
N GLU A 154 -5.82 -9.33 5.12
CA GLU A 154 -6.97 -9.57 4.24
C GLU A 154 -6.82 -8.90 2.86
N PHE A 155 -6.40 -7.64 2.82
CA PHE A 155 -6.26 -6.90 1.57
C PHE A 155 -5.16 -7.47 0.67
N ARG A 156 -4.08 -7.99 1.26
CA ARG A 156 -2.99 -8.65 0.53
C ARG A 156 -3.39 -9.93 -0.21
N THR A 157 -4.55 -10.50 0.07
CA THR A 157 -5.05 -11.69 -0.62
C THR A 157 -5.70 -11.41 -1.96
N HIS A 158 -5.90 -10.14 -2.33
CA HIS A 158 -6.54 -9.79 -3.60
C HIS A 158 -5.63 -10.04 -4.79
N VAL A 159 -6.08 -10.96 -5.65
CA VAL A 159 -5.42 -11.28 -6.93
C VAL A 159 -5.61 -10.13 -7.91
N GLY A 160 -4.59 -9.84 -8.70
CA GLY A 160 -4.58 -8.74 -9.68
C GLY A 160 -4.03 -7.43 -9.14
N LEU A 161 -3.90 -7.29 -7.81
CA LEU A 161 -3.19 -6.19 -7.19
C LEU A 161 -1.80 -6.62 -6.74
N SER A 162 -0.81 -5.79 -7.02
CA SER A 162 0.54 -5.90 -6.44
C SER A 162 0.55 -5.25 -5.06
N HIS A 163 1.23 -5.87 -4.08
CA HIS A 163 1.23 -5.40 -2.70
C HIS A 163 2.63 -5.30 -2.12
N LEU A 164 2.93 -4.17 -1.46
CA LEU A 164 4.08 -3.98 -0.59
C LEU A 164 3.59 -3.57 0.81
N ALA A 165 4.05 -4.28 1.83
CA ALA A 165 3.63 -4.05 3.21
C ALA A 165 4.81 -3.65 4.10
N GLU A 166 4.53 -2.82 5.10
CA GLU A 166 5.46 -2.53 6.19
C GLU A 166 5.90 -3.82 6.87
N SER A 167 7.20 -3.99 7.05
CA SER A 167 7.77 -5.21 7.58
C SER A 167 8.05 -5.10 9.08
N THR A 168 7.27 -5.78 9.90
CA THR A 168 7.53 -5.91 11.34
C THR A 168 8.82 -6.67 11.68
N ARG A 169 9.49 -7.28 10.69
CA ARG A 169 10.82 -7.91 10.87
C ARG A 169 11.94 -6.88 10.95
N TYR A 170 11.81 -5.79 10.19
CA TYR A 170 12.85 -4.76 10.05
C TYR A 170 12.52 -3.47 10.80
N CYS A 171 11.24 -3.19 11.03
CA CYS A 171 10.82 -2.00 11.76
C CYS A 171 11.01 -2.23 13.27
N ASN A 172 11.92 -1.45 13.88
CA ASN A 172 12.16 -1.46 15.32
C ASN A 172 11.46 -0.25 15.94
N TYR A 173 10.28 -0.47 16.50
CA TYR A 173 9.44 0.58 17.07
C TYR A 173 10.03 1.23 18.33
N SER A 174 11.08 0.66 18.95
CA SER A 174 11.81 1.30 20.03
C SER A 174 12.80 2.40 19.58
N LYS A 175 12.86 2.73 18.29
CA LYS A 175 13.73 3.76 17.73
C LYS A 175 13.03 5.10 17.59
N ASN A 176 13.81 6.20 17.70
CA ASN A 176 13.28 7.57 17.61
C ASN A 176 12.46 7.85 16.35
N LYS A 177 12.79 7.24 15.21
CA LYS A 177 12.02 7.39 13.97
C LYS A 177 10.58 6.87 14.04
N PHE A 178 10.26 6.06 15.05
CA PHE A 178 8.92 5.57 15.36
C PHE A 178 8.35 6.20 16.63
N GLY A 179 8.99 7.24 17.18
CA GLY A 179 8.57 7.91 18.40
C GLY A 179 8.87 7.14 19.69
N ASN A 180 9.60 6.01 19.61
CA ASN A 180 9.83 5.06 20.71
C ASN A 180 8.53 4.52 21.33
N GLU A 181 7.48 4.44 20.53
CA GLU A 181 6.15 4.00 20.94
C GLU A 181 5.53 3.11 19.86
N LEU A 182 4.57 2.28 20.25
CA LEU A 182 3.73 1.53 19.30
C LEU A 182 2.53 2.39 18.89
N THR A 183 2.17 2.27 17.62
CA THR A 183 0.95 2.88 17.08
C THR A 183 -0.03 1.74 16.74
N PHE A 184 -1.28 1.89 17.18
CA PHE A 184 -2.36 0.96 16.89
C PHE A 184 -3.47 1.66 16.11
N ILE A 185 -4.27 0.89 15.40
CA ILE A 185 -5.46 1.40 14.72
C ILE A 185 -6.65 1.34 15.67
N LYS A 186 -7.38 2.44 15.72
CA LYS A 186 -8.64 2.55 16.45
C LYS A 186 -9.72 1.72 15.74
N PRO A 187 -10.35 0.75 16.39
CA PRO A 187 -11.54 0.10 15.85
C PRO A 187 -12.66 1.08 15.57
N CYS A 188 -13.38 0.93 14.45
CA CYS A 188 -14.43 1.84 14.04
C CYS A 188 -15.65 1.84 14.97
N TRP A 189 -15.84 0.78 15.76
CA TRP A 189 -16.95 0.64 16.74
C TRP A 189 -16.59 1.12 18.15
N LEU A 190 -15.33 1.54 18.40
CA LEU A 190 -14.90 1.95 19.74
C LEU A 190 -14.95 3.48 19.87
N ASP A 191 -15.63 3.98 20.92
CA ASP A 191 -15.76 5.42 21.16
C ASP A 191 -14.66 5.94 22.09
N VAL A 192 -13.43 5.97 21.56
CA VAL A 192 -12.28 6.60 22.21
C VAL A 192 -11.61 7.58 21.25
N PRO A 193 -11.01 8.69 21.71
CA PRO A 193 -10.31 9.62 20.83
C PRO A 193 -9.02 9.03 20.25
N GLU A 194 -8.58 9.58 19.12
CA GLU A 194 -7.20 9.39 18.67
C GLU A 194 -6.25 10.07 19.65
N GLY A 195 -5.08 9.49 19.89
CA GLY A 195 -4.12 10.12 20.82
C GLY A 195 -3.11 9.17 21.43
N LYS A 196 -2.49 9.63 22.49
CA LYS A 196 -1.53 8.84 23.28
C LYS A 196 -2.16 8.36 24.58
N TYR A 197 -1.82 7.14 24.97
CA TYR A 197 -2.37 6.48 26.13
C TYR A 197 -1.25 5.81 26.94
N ASN A 198 -1.32 5.97 28.27
CA ASN A 198 -0.40 5.36 29.23
C ASN A 198 -1.16 4.70 30.37
N HIS A 199 -0.52 3.77 31.05
CA HIS A 199 -1.02 3.31 32.34
C HIS A 199 -0.91 4.40 33.41
N CYS A 200 -1.97 4.54 34.18
CA CYS A 200 -2.00 5.33 35.39
C CYS A 200 -2.45 4.44 36.56
N VAL A 201 -1.74 4.45 37.64
CA VAL A 201 -2.13 3.77 38.88
C VAL A 201 -2.65 4.79 39.85
N MET A 202 -3.96 4.77 40.09
CA MET A 202 -4.58 5.56 41.15
C MET A 202 -4.51 4.81 42.46
N VAL A 203 -3.82 5.36 43.45
CA VAL A 203 -3.71 4.76 44.78
C VAL A 203 -4.90 5.21 45.60
N SER A 204 -5.87 4.35 45.82
CA SER A 204 -6.93 4.55 46.81
C SER A 204 -6.52 3.94 48.17
N LYS A 205 -7.17 4.37 49.25
CA LYS A 205 -6.83 3.90 50.62
C LYS A 205 -6.98 2.37 50.79
N ASN A 206 -7.69 1.68 49.91
CA ASN A 206 -8.03 0.26 50.08
C ASN A 206 -7.48 -0.69 48.99
N SER A 207 -7.11 -0.20 47.82
CA SER A 207 -6.48 -1.00 46.77
C SER A 207 -5.93 -0.08 45.64
N PRO A 208 -4.87 -0.50 44.92
CA PRO A 208 -4.49 0.19 43.70
C PRO A 208 -5.56 0.02 42.61
N ASP A 209 -6.03 1.12 42.06
CA ASP A 209 -6.97 1.16 40.92
C ASP A 209 -6.14 1.46 39.67
N ILE A 210 -6.06 0.48 38.76
CA ILE A 210 -5.32 0.60 37.50
C ILE A 210 -6.27 1.21 36.46
N ARG A 211 -5.85 2.31 35.85
CA ARG A 211 -6.58 2.98 34.77
C ARG A 211 -5.68 3.22 33.58
N VAL A 212 -6.26 3.47 32.43
CA VAL A 212 -5.55 3.98 31.26
C VAL A 212 -5.89 5.46 31.10
N GLU A 213 -4.86 6.28 31.02
CA GLU A 213 -4.97 7.73 30.87
C GLU A 213 -4.72 8.15 29.42
N CYS A 214 -5.56 9.01 28.87
CA CYS A 214 -5.32 9.73 27.63
C CYS A 214 -4.35 10.90 27.92
N VAL A 215 -3.13 10.85 27.39
CA VAL A 215 -2.07 11.83 27.66
C VAL A 215 -1.73 12.74 26.47
N GLY A 216 -2.41 12.57 25.33
CA GLY A 216 -2.08 13.33 24.14
C GLY A 216 -3.19 13.34 23.08
N SER A 217 -4.30 13.99 23.38
CA SER A 217 -5.40 14.30 22.48
C SER A 217 -6.13 15.54 22.97
N ASP A 218 -7.24 15.92 22.34
CA ASP A 218 -8.15 16.98 22.84
C ASP A 218 -8.82 16.60 24.17
N GLU A 219 -8.76 15.31 24.58
CA GLU A 219 -9.30 14.78 25.84
C GLU A 219 -8.18 14.41 26.85
N ILE A 220 -7.09 15.18 26.91
CA ILE A 220 -6.01 14.96 27.89
C ILE A 220 -6.58 14.91 29.31
N GLY A 221 -6.15 13.88 30.09
CA GLY A 221 -6.58 13.66 31.46
C GLY A 221 -7.87 12.85 31.59
N LYS A 222 -8.45 12.36 30.51
CA LYS A 222 -9.55 11.38 30.58
C LYS A 222 -9.00 10.02 30.97
N TYR A 223 -9.63 9.40 31.95
CA TYR A 223 -9.27 8.09 32.48
C TYR A 223 -10.29 7.04 32.09
N TYR A 224 -9.81 5.88 31.69
CA TYR A 224 -10.63 4.72 31.32
C TYR A 224 -10.40 3.61 32.33
N ASN A 225 -11.47 3.12 32.95
CA ASN A 225 -11.43 2.02 33.89
C ASN A 225 -11.18 0.72 33.12
N ILE A 226 -10.19 -0.09 33.57
CA ILE A 226 -9.84 -1.35 32.92
C ILE A 226 -10.93 -2.44 33.05
N GLU A 227 -11.94 -2.23 33.88
CA GLU A 227 -13.11 -3.10 34.00
C GLU A 227 -14.20 -2.78 32.97
N GLU A 228 -14.12 -1.63 32.31
CA GLU A 228 -15.01 -1.18 31.24
C GLU A 228 -14.43 -1.57 29.86
N GLU A 229 -15.30 -1.64 28.84
CA GLU A 229 -14.94 -2.10 27.49
C GLU A 229 -13.76 -1.32 26.89
N GLU A 230 -13.84 0.00 26.88
CA GLU A 230 -12.80 0.88 26.34
C GLU A 230 -11.49 0.75 27.12
N GLY A 231 -11.60 0.77 28.45
CA GLY A 231 -10.44 0.66 29.32
C GLY A 231 -9.76 -0.70 29.23
N LEU A 232 -10.52 -1.79 29.12
CA LEU A 232 -10.00 -3.15 28.93
C LEU A 232 -9.26 -3.26 27.60
N PHE A 233 -9.84 -2.73 26.52
CA PHE A 233 -9.21 -2.72 25.21
C PHE A 233 -7.90 -1.92 25.23
N LEU A 234 -7.93 -0.67 25.72
CA LEU A 234 -6.77 0.21 25.80
C LEU A 234 -5.66 -0.40 26.68
N ASN A 235 -6.02 -1.03 27.79
CA ASN A 235 -5.09 -1.71 28.68
C ASN A 235 -4.35 -2.84 27.95
N GLY A 236 -5.05 -3.65 27.16
CA GLY A 236 -4.45 -4.72 26.35
C GLY A 236 -3.37 -4.17 25.39
N LEU A 237 -3.64 -3.03 24.75
CA LEU A 237 -2.69 -2.39 23.84
C LEU A 237 -1.48 -1.80 24.57
N VAL A 238 -1.69 -1.12 25.71
CA VAL A 238 -0.59 -0.56 26.53
C VAL A 238 0.30 -1.68 27.06
N GLN A 239 -0.28 -2.79 27.53
CA GLN A 239 0.49 -3.97 27.97
C GLN A 239 1.31 -4.59 26.85
N SER A 240 0.76 -4.68 25.64
CA SER A 240 1.48 -5.17 24.47
C SER A 240 2.70 -4.27 24.15
N GLU A 241 2.54 -2.94 24.20
CA GLU A 241 3.64 -1.99 24.02
C GLU A 241 4.72 -2.18 25.07
N LEU A 242 4.36 -2.19 26.37
CA LEU A 242 5.30 -2.36 27.46
C LEU A 242 6.09 -3.67 27.33
N THR A 243 5.41 -4.75 26.96
CA THR A 243 6.04 -6.05 26.74
C THR A 243 7.02 -5.98 25.57
N TYR A 244 6.59 -5.45 24.42
CA TYR A 244 7.45 -5.32 23.24
C TYR A 244 8.71 -4.49 23.53
N LEU A 245 8.54 -3.31 24.13
CA LEU A 245 9.65 -2.42 24.45
C LEU A 245 10.61 -3.06 25.49
N HIS A 246 10.08 -3.77 26.48
CA HIS A 246 10.90 -4.50 27.46
C HIS A 246 11.73 -5.60 26.78
N LEU A 247 11.12 -6.41 25.89
CA LEU A 247 11.82 -7.45 25.15
C LEU A 247 12.96 -6.88 24.30
N ILE A 248 12.74 -5.77 23.59
CA ILE A 248 13.78 -5.11 22.78
C ILE A 248 14.86 -4.48 23.64
N ASN A 249 14.48 -3.61 24.58
CA ASN A 249 15.42 -2.74 25.29
C ASN A 249 16.17 -3.48 26.40
N ASN A 250 15.49 -4.34 27.16
CA ASN A 250 16.03 -5.01 28.34
C ASN A 250 16.50 -6.45 28.03
N ARG A 251 15.74 -7.21 27.22
CA ARG A 251 16.07 -8.60 26.89
C ARG A 251 16.86 -8.75 25.59
N LYS A 252 17.09 -7.65 24.87
CA LYS A 252 17.87 -7.59 23.62
C LYS A 252 17.31 -8.45 22.48
N TRP A 253 16.02 -8.68 22.48
CA TRP A 253 15.37 -9.37 21.38
C TRP A 253 15.43 -8.53 20.09
N THR A 254 15.52 -9.22 18.95
CA THR A 254 15.39 -8.55 17.65
C THR A 254 13.93 -8.20 17.38
N PRO A 255 13.64 -7.21 16.51
CA PRO A 255 12.26 -6.88 16.12
C PRO A 255 11.46 -8.09 15.62
N GLN A 256 12.11 -8.99 14.83
CA GLN A 256 11.45 -10.19 14.31
C GLN A 256 11.09 -11.23 15.41
N GLN A 257 11.73 -11.18 16.56
CA GLN A 257 11.37 -11.99 17.72
C GLN A 257 10.29 -11.30 18.54
N ALA A 258 10.50 -10.03 18.89
CA ALA A 258 9.60 -9.26 19.75
C ALA A 258 8.22 -9.03 19.13
N ARG A 259 8.08 -9.01 17.81
CA ARG A 259 6.78 -8.82 17.12
C ARG A 259 5.73 -9.89 17.48
N SER A 260 6.12 -11.02 18.04
CA SER A 260 5.21 -12.11 18.44
C SER A 260 4.20 -11.71 19.53
N VAL A 261 4.48 -10.61 20.26
CA VAL A 261 3.56 -10.06 21.27
C VAL A 261 2.68 -8.93 20.75
N LEU A 262 2.78 -8.59 19.47
CA LEU A 262 1.98 -7.52 18.85
C LEU A 262 0.61 -8.06 18.43
N PRO A 263 -0.51 -7.43 18.86
CA PRO A 263 -1.84 -7.82 18.43
C PRO A 263 -2.11 -7.41 16.97
N LEU A 264 -3.13 -7.97 16.36
CA LEU A 264 -3.55 -7.65 14.99
C LEU A 264 -3.92 -6.16 14.81
N GLY A 265 -4.34 -5.48 15.86
CA GLY A 265 -4.63 -4.04 15.85
C GLY A 265 -3.41 -3.15 15.68
N ILE A 266 -2.16 -3.71 15.64
CA ILE A 266 -0.96 -2.91 15.38
C ILE A 266 -1.04 -2.22 14.01
N LYS A 267 -0.76 -0.92 13.97
CA LYS A 267 -0.70 -0.15 12.72
C LYS A 267 0.30 -0.80 11.75
N SER A 268 -0.11 -0.94 10.52
CA SER A 268 0.73 -1.37 9.40
C SER A 268 0.47 -0.49 8.18
N GLU A 269 1.36 -0.51 7.22
CA GLU A 269 1.20 0.22 5.97
C GLU A 269 1.22 -0.76 4.80
N LEU A 270 0.29 -0.54 3.87
CA LEU A 270 0.14 -1.32 2.66
C LEU A 270 0.12 -0.39 1.46
N ILE A 271 1.00 -0.63 0.49
CA ILE A 271 0.84 -0.03 -0.84
C ILE A 271 0.32 -1.10 -1.78
N SER A 272 -0.74 -0.76 -2.51
CA SER A 272 -1.33 -1.63 -3.51
C SER A 272 -1.37 -0.93 -4.86
N CYS A 273 -1.05 -1.67 -5.94
CA CYS A 273 -1.07 -1.16 -7.30
C CYS A 273 -1.69 -2.18 -8.24
N GLY A 274 -2.56 -1.73 -9.15
CA GLY A 274 -3.15 -2.60 -10.15
C GLY A 274 -3.99 -1.85 -11.17
N PHE A 275 -4.49 -2.61 -12.14
CA PHE A 275 -5.42 -2.11 -13.14
C PHE A 275 -6.79 -1.79 -12.53
N GLU A 276 -7.58 -1.03 -13.26
CA GLU A 276 -8.95 -0.63 -12.94
C GLU A 276 -9.81 -1.83 -12.50
N ASP A 277 -9.87 -2.88 -13.31
CA ASP A 277 -10.68 -4.09 -13.04
C ASP A 277 -10.25 -4.85 -11.77
N ALA A 278 -8.95 -4.83 -11.42
CA ALA A 278 -8.48 -5.39 -10.17
C ALA A 278 -8.97 -4.58 -8.96
N TRP A 279 -9.03 -3.25 -9.09
CA TRP A 279 -9.62 -2.38 -8.08
C TRP A 279 -11.15 -2.53 -8.00
N GLU A 280 -11.85 -2.66 -9.14
CA GLU A 280 -13.29 -2.96 -9.18
C GLU A 280 -13.59 -4.28 -8.44
N ASN A 281 -12.80 -5.34 -8.68
CA ASN A 281 -12.94 -6.60 -7.94
C ASN A 281 -12.64 -6.45 -6.44
N PHE A 282 -11.64 -5.63 -6.07
CA PHE A 282 -11.36 -5.32 -4.67
C PHE A 282 -12.56 -4.63 -4.01
N MET A 283 -13.12 -3.59 -4.64
CA MET A 283 -14.26 -2.84 -4.10
C MET A 283 -15.48 -3.74 -3.94
N ARG A 284 -15.78 -4.57 -4.95
CA ARG A 284 -16.91 -5.53 -4.89
C ARG A 284 -16.83 -6.47 -3.69
N ARG A 285 -15.63 -6.84 -3.25
CA ARG A 285 -15.43 -7.78 -2.14
C ARG A 285 -15.26 -7.12 -0.78
N ARG A 286 -14.91 -5.85 -0.72
CA ARG A 286 -14.49 -5.18 0.54
C ARG A 286 -15.32 -3.98 0.91
N SER A 287 -16.14 -3.46 0.00
CA SER A 287 -17.01 -2.31 0.23
C SER A 287 -18.47 -2.77 0.35
N PRO A 288 -19.03 -2.88 1.56
CA PRO A 288 -20.45 -3.24 1.75
C PRO A 288 -21.43 -2.26 1.10
N LYS A 289 -21.04 -0.99 1.00
CA LYS A 289 -21.85 0.05 0.37
C LYS A 289 -22.06 -0.18 -1.13
N TYR A 290 -21.07 -0.78 -1.81
CA TYR A 290 -21.05 -0.95 -3.25
C TYR A 290 -20.99 -2.42 -3.71
N GLY A 291 -20.72 -3.36 -2.80
CA GLY A 291 -20.51 -4.77 -3.13
C GLY A 291 -20.99 -5.73 -2.03
N ASP A 292 -20.09 -6.60 -1.54
CA ASP A 292 -20.41 -7.67 -0.58
C ASP A 292 -20.68 -7.11 0.83
N PRO A 293 -21.90 -7.27 1.37
CA PRO A 293 -22.24 -6.81 2.71
C PRO A 293 -21.52 -7.56 3.84
N GLY A 294 -20.86 -8.68 3.55
CA GLY A 294 -20.18 -9.53 4.55
C GLY A 294 -18.75 -9.09 4.92
N ALA A 295 -18.26 -7.97 4.40
CA ALA A 295 -16.91 -7.49 4.71
C ALA A 295 -16.77 -7.13 6.20
N HIS A 296 -15.59 -7.42 6.78
CA HIS A 296 -15.27 -7.06 8.16
C HIS A 296 -15.39 -5.53 8.36
N PRO A 297 -16.00 -5.02 9.46
CA PRO A 297 -16.28 -3.59 9.65
C PRO A 297 -15.05 -2.69 9.47
N MET A 298 -13.88 -3.10 9.95
CA MET A 298 -12.63 -2.34 9.76
C MET A 298 -12.18 -2.31 8.29
N ALA A 299 -12.37 -3.41 7.56
CA ALA A 299 -12.09 -3.45 6.12
C ALA A 299 -13.09 -2.59 5.34
N ALA A 300 -14.37 -2.65 5.70
CA ALA A 300 -15.44 -1.85 5.13
C ALA A 300 -15.22 -0.34 5.30
N GLU A 301 -14.83 0.10 6.50
CA GLU A 301 -14.58 1.52 6.79
C GLU A 301 -13.63 2.19 5.80
N ILE A 302 -12.56 1.49 5.45
CA ILE A 302 -11.55 2.03 4.52
C ILE A 302 -11.94 1.79 3.06
N ALA A 303 -12.53 0.62 2.75
CA ALA A 303 -12.89 0.26 1.39
C ALA A 303 -14.03 1.11 0.84
N ASP A 304 -15.03 1.45 1.67
CA ASP A 304 -16.13 2.34 1.25
C ASP A 304 -15.62 3.74 0.89
N LYS A 305 -14.77 4.34 1.75
CA LYS A 305 -14.16 5.66 1.49
C LYS A 305 -13.25 5.63 0.25
N LEU A 306 -12.51 4.55 0.09
CA LEU A 306 -11.62 4.37 -1.06
C LEU A 306 -12.43 4.23 -2.35
N CYS A 307 -13.53 3.46 -2.32
CA CYS A 307 -14.45 3.30 -3.45
C CYS A 307 -15.07 4.67 -3.85
N GLU A 308 -15.57 5.44 -2.88
CA GLU A 308 -16.08 6.79 -3.12
C GLU A 308 -15.06 7.68 -3.84
N GLU A 309 -13.81 7.64 -3.41
CA GLU A 309 -12.77 8.47 -4.00
C GLU A 309 -12.37 7.97 -5.41
N PHE A 310 -12.39 6.65 -5.66
CA PHE A 310 -12.18 6.09 -7.01
C PHE A 310 -13.29 6.50 -7.97
N LEU A 311 -14.55 6.43 -7.55
CA LEU A 311 -15.72 6.85 -8.34
C LEU A 311 -15.68 8.36 -8.62
N LYS A 312 -15.40 9.18 -7.61
CA LYS A 312 -15.30 10.63 -7.74
C LYS A 312 -14.21 11.07 -8.73
N ARG A 313 -13.11 10.32 -8.81
CA ARG A 313 -12.01 10.57 -9.76
C ARG A 313 -12.28 9.98 -11.14
N GLY A 314 -13.33 9.21 -11.32
CA GLY A 314 -13.60 8.48 -12.57
C GLY A 314 -12.57 7.38 -12.86
N PHE A 315 -11.98 6.79 -11.83
CA PHE A 315 -10.98 5.73 -11.96
C PHE A 315 -11.60 4.36 -12.16
N ILE A 316 -12.85 4.17 -11.73
CA ILE A 316 -13.66 2.96 -11.90
C ILE A 316 -15.08 3.34 -12.28
N ASP A 317 -15.82 2.39 -12.86
CA ASP A 317 -17.22 2.55 -13.22
C ASP A 317 -18.10 1.86 -12.18
N GLU A 318 -19.03 2.62 -11.57
CA GLU A 318 -19.98 2.09 -10.57
C GLU A 318 -20.78 0.89 -11.09
N LYS A 319 -21.07 0.83 -12.39
CA LYS A 319 -21.82 -0.28 -13.00
C LYS A 319 -21.06 -1.61 -13.02
N LYS A 320 -19.76 -1.58 -12.75
CA LYS A 320 -18.87 -2.75 -12.76
C LYS A 320 -18.54 -3.27 -11.36
N ILE A 321 -18.93 -2.53 -10.32
CA ILE A 321 -18.80 -2.92 -8.92
C ILE A 321 -20.08 -3.63 -8.48
#